data_b289da1b61c2773dcf4ff8224dcfddab
#
_entry.id   b289da1b61c2773dcf4ff8224dcfddab
#
_cell.length_a   1.000
_cell.length_b   1.000
_cell.length_c   1.000
_cell.angle_alpha   90.00
_cell.angle_beta   90.00
_cell.angle_gamma   90.00
#
_symmetry.space_group_name_H-M   'P 1'
#
loop_
_entity.id
_entity.type
_entity.pdbx_description
1 polymer ?
#
loop_
_entity_poly.entity_id
_entity_poly.type
_entity_poly.pdbx_seq_one_letter_code
_entity_poly.pdbx_strand_id
1 'polypeptide(L)'
;MKQKDLFIAFFRAGMLGYGGGLSAIPLMHREVVTIYKWMDEEEFSDILALANTLPGPINTKLSGYIGYRVGGIGGLVISIIATVVPTALLMILLLTVLNAYKDKPWVQGMSKGVLPVAGVMIGVLAWDFIKLSKKTMGWIATIVLTLISIVVMEVLGIHPAILIAALIATALLSGGKARQVDGQ
;
A
#
# COMPACT_ATOMS: atom_id res chain seq x y z
N MET A 1 -28.93 -6.38 0.24
CA MET A 1 -28.33 -6.25 1.56
C MET A 1 -26.80 -6.31 1.51
N LYS A 2 -26.19 -7.36 0.97
CA LYS A 2 -24.72 -7.51 0.93
C LYS A 2 -23.93 -6.33 0.33
N GLN A 3 -24.44 -5.67 -0.70
CA GLN A 3 -23.71 -4.56 -1.36
C GLN A 3 -23.61 -3.30 -0.52
N LYS A 4 -24.64 -2.97 0.26
CA LYS A 4 -24.61 -1.84 1.21
C LYS A 4 -23.61 -2.10 2.34
N ASP A 5 -23.61 -3.32 2.85
CA ASP A 5 -22.71 -3.74 3.94
C ASP A 5 -21.26 -3.72 3.46
N LEU A 6 -20.99 -4.18 2.22
CA LEU A 6 -19.68 -4.08 1.56
C LEU A 6 -19.23 -2.62 1.44
N PHE A 7 -20.11 -1.74 0.96
CA PHE A 7 -19.79 -0.32 0.86
C PHE A 7 -19.40 0.27 2.23
N ILE A 8 -20.21 0.01 3.27
CA ILE A 8 -19.97 0.56 4.61
C ILE A 8 -18.66 0.04 5.21
N ALA A 9 -18.41 -1.28 5.10
CA ALA A 9 -17.20 -1.91 5.63
C ALA A 9 -15.94 -1.33 4.99
N PHE A 10 -15.90 -1.27 3.66
CA PHE A 10 -14.74 -0.77 2.93
C PHE A 10 -14.59 0.76 2.97
N PHE A 11 -15.69 1.49 3.07
CA PHE A 11 -15.66 2.93 3.35
C PHE A 11 -15.01 3.21 4.70
N ARG A 12 -15.40 2.49 5.77
CA ARG A 12 -14.78 2.64 7.09
C ARG A 12 -13.30 2.28 7.07
N ALA A 13 -12.95 1.14 6.47
CA ALA A 13 -11.57 0.71 6.38
C ALA A 13 -10.71 1.69 5.56
N GLY A 14 -11.24 2.24 4.46
CA GLY A 14 -10.57 3.23 3.64
C GLY A 14 -10.38 4.58 4.33
N MET A 15 -11.41 5.06 5.02
CA MET A 15 -11.37 6.37 5.70
C MET A 15 -10.57 6.36 7.00
N LEU A 16 -10.54 5.24 7.72
CA LEU A 16 -9.83 5.12 9.00
C LEU A 16 -8.41 4.56 8.86
N GLY A 17 -8.05 4.05 7.69
CA GLY A 17 -6.74 3.45 7.41
C GLY A 17 -5.62 4.48 7.21
N TYR A 18 -5.40 5.35 8.20
CA TYR A 18 -4.29 6.29 8.17
C TYR A 18 -2.94 5.61 8.36
N GLY A 19 -1.90 6.11 7.68
CA GLY A 19 -0.52 5.63 7.85
C GLY A 19 0.01 4.73 6.74
N GLY A 20 -0.73 4.59 5.64
CA GLY A 20 -0.29 3.83 4.46
C GLY A 20 -1.01 2.49 4.27
N GLY A 21 -0.68 1.79 3.18
CA GLY A 21 -1.43 0.61 2.73
C GLY A 21 -1.54 -0.52 3.75
N LEU A 22 -0.50 -0.76 4.53
CA LEU A 22 -0.48 -1.85 5.53
C LEU A 22 -1.35 -1.55 6.76
N SER A 23 -1.56 -0.28 7.12
CA SER A 23 -2.36 0.10 8.29
C SER A 23 -3.86 -0.17 8.14
N ALA A 24 -4.36 -0.25 6.91
CA ALA A 24 -5.75 -0.58 6.65
C ALA A 24 -6.05 -2.09 6.73
N ILE A 25 -5.02 -2.96 6.70
CA ILE A 25 -5.22 -4.42 6.77
C ILE A 25 -5.93 -4.85 8.05
N PRO A 26 -5.51 -4.42 9.25
CA PRO A 26 -6.22 -4.77 10.49
C PRO A 26 -7.66 -4.25 10.52
N LEU A 27 -7.93 -3.10 9.90
CA LEU A 27 -9.28 -2.56 9.80
C LEU A 27 -10.15 -3.39 8.87
N MET A 28 -9.64 -3.77 7.70
CA MET A 28 -10.33 -4.66 6.78
C MET A 28 -10.58 -6.03 7.41
N HIS A 29 -9.59 -6.60 8.07
CA HIS A 29 -9.72 -7.84 8.82
C HIS A 29 -10.85 -7.77 9.84
N ARG A 30 -10.86 -6.73 10.67
CA ARG A 30 -11.92 -6.52 11.67
C ARG A 30 -13.31 -6.45 11.05
N GLU A 31 -13.48 -5.69 9.96
CA GLU A 31 -14.78 -5.59 9.28
C GLU A 31 -15.21 -6.95 8.71
N VAL A 32 -14.32 -7.64 8.03
CA VAL A 32 -14.64 -8.83 7.23
C VAL A 32 -14.75 -10.10 8.06
N VAL A 33 -13.87 -10.30 9.04
CA VAL A 33 -13.81 -11.50 9.88
C VAL A 33 -14.60 -11.31 11.16
N THR A 34 -14.42 -10.20 11.86
CA THR A 34 -15.01 -10.02 13.20
C THR A 34 -16.43 -9.49 13.15
N ILE A 35 -16.70 -8.43 12.37
CA ILE A 35 -18.00 -7.73 12.38
C ILE A 35 -18.99 -8.44 11.46
N TYR A 36 -18.67 -8.56 10.18
CA TYR A 36 -19.59 -9.12 9.19
C TYR A 36 -19.48 -10.63 9.02
N LYS A 37 -18.38 -11.25 9.48
CA LYS A 37 -18.13 -12.70 9.42
C LYS A 37 -18.33 -13.27 8.03
N TRP A 38 -17.84 -12.59 7.00
CA TRP A 38 -17.94 -13.03 5.61
C TRP A 38 -16.95 -14.13 5.28
N MET A 39 -15.85 -14.21 6.03
CA MET A 39 -14.82 -15.24 5.92
C MET A 39 -14.14 -15.45 7.28
N ASP A 40 -13.41 -16.55 7.40
CA ASP A 40 -12.60 -16.87 8.57
C ASP A 40 -11.18 -16.31 8.48
N GLU A 41 -10.36 -16.53 9.51
CA GLU A 41 -8.97 -16.09 9.63
C GLU A 41 -8.08 -16.69 8.53
N GLU A 42 -8.28 -17.96 8.21
CA GLU A 42 -7.48 -18.69 7.24
C GLU A 42 -7.74 -18.15 5.83
N GLU A 43 -9.00 -18.02 5.45
CA GLU A 43 -9.40 -17.46 4.16
C GLU A 43 -8.93 -16.01 3.99
N PHE A 44 -9.01 -15.18 5.04
CA PHE A 44 -8.48 -13.81 5.00
C PHE A 44 -6.96 -13.80 4.79
N SER A 45 -6.25 -14.68 5.48
CA SER A 45 -4.80 -14.82 5.39
C SER A 45 -4.34 -15.22 3.98
N ASP A 46 -5.07 -16.14 3.34
CA ASP A 46 -4.82 -16.59 1.97
C ASP A 46 -5.03 -15.44 0.96
N ILE A 47 -6.13 -14.70 1.11
CA ILE A 47 -6.39 -13.53 0.26
C ILE A 47 -5.33 -12.45 0.44
N LEU A 48 -4.89 -12.23 1.68
CA LEU A 48 -3.80 -11.28 1.98
C LEU A 48 -2.47 -11.72 1.35
N ALA A 49 -2.13 -13.00 1.45
CA ALA A 49 -0.95 -13.56 0.81
C ALA A 49 -1.01 -13.39 -0.72
N LEU A 50 -2.15 -13.71 -1.34
CA LEU A 50 -2.38 -13.51 -2.76
C LEU A 50 -2.28 -12.02 -3.15
N ALA A 51 -2.87 -11.12 -2.37
CA ALA A 51 -2.80 -9.69 -2.62
C ALA A 51 -1.36 -9.16 -2.57
N ASN A 52 -0.49 -9.75 -1.75
CA ASN A 52 0.92 -9.39 -1.65
C ASN A 52 1.77 -9.84 -2.85
N THR A 53 1.35 -10.87 -3.60
CA THR A 53 2.10 -11.35 -4.77
C THR A 53 1.93 -10.45 -6.00
N LEU A 54 0.86 -9.68 -6.07
CA LEU A 54 0.55 -8.81 -7.20
C LEU A 54 1.11 -7.40 -6.99
N PRO A 55 1.58 -6.72 -8.06
CA PRO A 55 1.98 -5.32 -7.96
C PRO A 55 0.78 -4.39 -7.76
N GLY A 56 0.99 -3.26 -7.07
CA GLY A 56 -0.02 -2.23 -6.85
C GLY A 56 -0.49 -2.09 -5.39
N PRO A 57 -1.35 -1.10 -5.10
CA PRO A 57 -1.79 -0.76 -3.74
C PRO A 57 -2.53 -1.92 -3.09
N ILE A 58 -2.07 -2.35 -1.92
CA ILE A 58 -2.63 -3.53 -1.23
C ILE A 58 -4.10 -3.35 -0.83
N ASN A 59 -4.48 -2.15 -0.40
CA ASN A 59 -5.85 -1.86 0.02
C ASN A 59 -6.86 -2.05 -1.12
N THR A 60 -6.53 -1.57 -2.31
CA THR A 60 -7.39 -1.70 -3.49
C THR A 60 -7.51 -3.16 -3.93
N LYS A 61 -6.39 -3.90 -3.90
CA LYS A 61 -6.40 -5.33 -4.24
C LYS A 61 -7.22 -6.13 -3.25
N LEU A 62 -6.96 -5.92 -1.96
CA LEU A 62 -7.64 -6.64 -0.88
C LEU A 62 -9.16 -6.35 -0.91
N SER A 63 -9.55 -5.08 -1.04
CA SER A 63 -10.96 -4.71 -1.16
C SER A 63 -11.62 -5.32 -2.40
N GLY A 64 -10.92 -5.36 -3.52
CA GLY A 64 -11.42 -5.98 -4.76
C GLY A 64 -11.62 -7.48 -4.63
N TYR A 65 -10.63 -8.20 -4.09
CA TYR A 65 -10.74 -9.66 -3.89
C TYR A 65 -11.86 -10.03 -2.93
N ILE A 66 -11.89 -9.39 -1.76
CA ILE A 66 -12.93 -9.65 -0.77
C ILE A 66 -14.31 -9.28 -1.32
N GLY A 67 -14.41 -8.12 -1.98
CA GLY A 67 -15.65 -7.69 -2.62
C GLY A 67 -16.15 -8.67 -3.67
N TYR A 68 -15.27 -9.22 -4.51
CA TYR A 68 -15.60 -10.24 -5.48
C TYR A 68 -16.05 -11.53 -4.81
N ARG A 69 -15.36 -11.98 -3.80
CA ARG A 69 -15.66 -13.20 -3.04
C ARG A 69 -17.03 -13.15 -2.37
N VAL A 70 -17.40 -11.99 -1.84
CA VAL A 70 -18.66 -11.82 -1.09
C VAL A 70 -19.85 -11.47 -1.99
N GLY A 71 -19.63 -10.65 -3.03
CA GLY A 71 -20.72 -10.09 -3.84
C GLY A 71 -20.51 -10.18 -5.36
N GLY A 72 -19.56 -11.01 -5.84
CA GLY A 72 -19.27 -11.16 -7.26
C GLY A 72 -18.73 -9.87 -7.87
N ILE A 73 -18.92 -9.67 -9.17
CA ILE A 73 -18.45 -8.48 -9.91
C ILE A 73 -19.02 -7.18 -9.31
N GLY A 74 -20.29 -7.18 -8.92
CA GLY A 74 -20.90 -6.01 -8.26
C GLY A 74 -20.25 -5.69 -6.91
N GLY A 75 -19.93 -6.70 -6.12
CA GLY A 75 -19.20 -6.56 -4.87
C GLY A 75 -17.79 -6.03 -5.07
N LEU A 76 -17.06 -6.52 -6.07
CA LEU A 76 -15.73 -6.03 -6.45
C LEU A 76 -15.76 -4.51 -6.75
N VAL A 77 -16.66 -4.09 -7.63
CA VAL A 77 -16.76 -2.68 -8.04
C VAL A 77 -17.12 -1.79 -6.85
N ILE A 78 -18.11 -2.18 -6.06
CA ILE A 78 -18.57 -1.41 -4.90
C ILE A 78 -17.47 -1.29 -3.84
N SER A 79 -16.75 -2.36 -3.55
CA SER A 79 -15.68 -2.35 -2.56
C SER A 79 -14.51 -1.45 -2.98
N ILE A 80 -14.12 -1.49 -4.24
CA ILE A 80 -13.08 -0.59 -4.78
C ILE A 80 -13.55 0.86 -4.73
N ILE A 81 -14.77 1.14 -5.19
CA ILE A 81 -15.35 2.50 -5.15
C ILE A 81 -15.40 3.00 -3.70
N ALA A 82 -15.88 2.19 -2.78
CA ALA A 82 -15.98 2.54 -1.36
C ALA A 82 -14.63 2.84 -0.71
N THR A 83 -13.57 2.14 -1.13
CA THR A 83 -12.21 2.34 -0.60
C THR A 83 -11.52 3.56 -1.22
N VAL A 84 -11.66 3.77 -2.53
CA VAL A 84 -10.84 4.73 -3.30
C VAL A 84 -11.54 6.06 -3.46
N VAL A 85 -12.82 6.08 -3.85
CA VAL A 85 -13.49 7.32 -4.26
C VAL A 85 -13.63 8.32 -3.11
N PRO A 86 -14.06 7.95 -1.89
CA PRO A 86 -14.19 8.89 -0.79
C PRO A 86 -12.86 9.53 -0.39
N THR A 87 -11.80 8.73 -0.34
CA THR A 87 -10.45 9.21 0.00
C THR A 87 -9.90 10.12 -1.10
N ALA A 88 -10.10 9.78 -2.37
CA ALA A 88 -9.70 10.62 -3.50
C ALA A 88 -10.46 11.96 -3.52
N LEU A 89 -11.77 11.95 -3.30
CA LEU A 89 -12.57 13.18 -3.22
C LEU A 89 -12.16 14.05 -2.05
N LEU A 90 -11.90 13.45 -0.87
CA LEU A 90 -11.41 14.18 0.30
C LEU A 90 -10.04 14.82 0.01
N MET A 91 -9.12 14.08 -0.63
CA MET A 91 -7.82 14.62 -1.04
C MET A 91 -7.95 15.79 -2.01
N ILE A 92 -8.78 15.66 -3.05
CA ILE A 92 -9.02 16.74 -4.01
C ILE A 92 -9.57 17.97 -3.30
N LEU A 93 -10.57 17.80 -2.44
CA LEU A 93 -11.18 18.90 -1.68
C LEU A 93 -10.12 19.59 -0.80
N LEU A 94 -9.39 18.81 -0.01
CA LEU A 94 -8.36 19.34 0.90
C LEU A 94 -7.23 20.05 0.15
N LEU A 95 -6.74 19.48 -0.94
CA LEU A 95 -5.70 20.10 -1.77
C LEU A 95 -6.21 21.38 -2.43
N THR A 96 -7.45 21.42 -2.90
CA THR A 96 -8.05 22.62 -3.48
C THR A 96 -8.16 23.73 -2.45
N VAL A 97 -8.65 23.43 -1.25
CA VAL A 97 -8.74 24.40 -0.15
C VAL A 97 -7.33 24.85 0.26
N LEU A 98 -6.41 23.91 0.45
CA LEU A 98 -5.03 24.23 0.84
C LEU A 98 -4.35 25.14 -0.19
N ASN A 99 -4.54 24.86 -1.49
CA ASN A 99 -3.97 25.67 -2.55
C ASN A 99 -4.57 27.07 -2.63
N ALA A 100 -5.88 27.21 -2.35
CA ALA A 100 -6.55 28.51 -2.29
C ALA A 100 -6.03 29.41 -1.15
N TYR A 101 -5.56 28.81 -0.08
CA TYR A 101 -5.07 29.53 1.13
C TYR A 101 -3.56 29.38 1.36
N LYS A 102 -2.79 28.89 0.40
CA LYS A 102 -1.35 28.61 0.55
C LYS A 102 -0.51 29.79 0.99
N ASP A 103 -0.92 31.03 0.61
CA ASP A 103 -0.19 32.27 0.92
C ASP A 103 -0.52 32.82 2.32
N LYS A 104 -1.46 32.22 3.03
CA LYS A 104 -1.81 32.63 4.39
C LYS A 104 -0.77 32.11 5.40
N PRO A 105 -0.33 32.96 6.36
CA PRO A 105 0.73 32.58 7.33
C PRO A 105 0.42 31.31 8.13
N TRP A 106 -0.86 31.10 8.47
CA TRP A 106 -1.27 29.90 9.23
C TRP A 106 -1.17 28.61 8.41
N VAL A 107 -1.44 28.65 7.09
CA VAL A 107 -1.27 27.49 6.20
C VAL A 107 0.21 27.15 6.04
N GLN A 108 1.06 28.17 5.86
CA GLN A 108 2.49 27.97 5.79
C GLN A 108 3.05 27.41 7.09
N GLY A 109 2.55 27.87 8.24
CA GLY A 109 2.90 27.33 9.55
C GLY A 109 2.52 25.86 9.70
N MET A 110 1.32 25.49 9.32
CA MET A 110 0.86 24.10 9.31
C MET A 110 1.71 23.22 8.39
N SER A 111 1.98 23.67 7.18
CA SER A 111 2.81 22.93 6.22
C SER A 111 4.23 22.71 6.75
N LYS A 112 4.85 23.75 7.32
CA LYS A 112 6.16 23.62 7.95
C LYS A 112 6.18 22.66 9.14
N GLY A 113 5.09 22.55 9.88
CA GLY A 113 4.96 21.59 10.99
C GLY A 113 4.76 20.15 10.54
N VAL A 114 4.05 19.92 9.43
CA VAL A 114 3.75 18.58 8.91
C VAL A 114 4.92 17.98 8.14
N LEU A 115 5.71 18.81 7.41
CA LEU A 115 6.81 18.31 6.59
C LEU A 115 7.82 17.42 7.35
N PRO A 116 8.35 17.82 8.52
CA PRO A 116 9.32 16.99 9.24
C PRO A 116 8.69 15.67 9.72
N VAL A 117 7.41 15.68 10.13
CA VAL A 117 6.71 14.46 10.55
C VAL A 117 6.55 13.50 9.37
N ALA A 118 6.11 14.01 8.23
CA ALA A 118 6.02 13.23 7.00
C ALA A 118 7.38 12.67 6.57
N GLY A 119 8.43 13.47 6.67
CA GLY A 119 9.80 13.04 6.39
C GLY A 119 10.26 11.89 7.28
N VAL A 120 9.99 11.97 8.59
CA VAL A 120 10.29 10.88 9.53
C VAL A 120 9.49 9.62 9.20
N MET A 121 8.19 9.73 8.89
CA MET A 121 7.36 8.58 8.51
C MET A 121 7.88 7.88 7.25
N ILE A 122 8.27 8.64 6.22
CA ILE A 122 8.88 8.08 5.01
C ILE A 122 10.24 7.43 5.35
N GLY A 123 11.03 8.05 6.22
CA GLY A 123 12.29 7.49 6.70
C GLY A 123 12.13 6.17 7.44
N VAL A 124 11.13 6.06 8.31
CA VAL A 124 10.80 4.81 9.01
C VAL A 124 10.38 3.73 8.01
N LEU A 125 9.52 4.07 7.05
CA LEU A 125 9.09 3.14 6.00
C LEU A 125 10.28 2.64 5.17
N ALA A 126 11.17 3.55 4.74
CA ALA A 126 12.39 3.19 4.04
C ALA A 126 13.28 2.24 4.86
N TRP A 127 13.41 2.51 6.16
CA TRP A 127 14.16 1.65 7.09
C TRP A 127 13.55 0.25 7.22
N ASP A 128 12.23 0.14 7.26
CA ASP A 128 11.54 -1.15 7.32
C ASP A 128 11.74 -1.96 6.02
N PHE A 129 11.73 -1.30 4.86
CA PHE A 129 12.08 -1.95 3.59
C PHE A 129 13.54 -2.43 3.56
N ILE A 130 14.49 -1.65 4.08
CA ILE A 130 15.91 -2.05 4.20
C ILE A 130 16.03 -3.28 5.10
N LYS A 131 15.35 -3.29 6.25
CA LYS A 131 15.33 -4.48 7.14
C LYS A 131 14.77 -5.72 6.46
N LEU A 132 13.68 -5.57 5.71
CA LEU A 132 13.06 -6.66 4.99
C LEU A 132 13.99 -7.20 3.89
N SER A 133 14.60 -6.33 3.11
CA SER A 133 15.58 -6.70 2.08
C SER A 133 16.79 -7.41 2.66
N LYS A 134 17.29 -6.93 3.81
CA LYS A 134 18.38 -7.59 4.55
C LYS A 134 18.03 -9.03 4.91
N LYS A 135 16.80 -9.29 5.35
CA LYS A 135 16.35 -10.63 5.73
C LYS A 135 16.30 -11.58 4.52
N THR A 136 15.95 -11.05 3.34
CA THR A 136 15.74 -11.85 2.12
C THR A 136 17.01 -12.04 1.31
N MET A 137 17.79 -10.96 1.10
CA MET A 137 18.94 -10.94 0.17
C MET A 137 20.30 -10.83 0.88
N GLY A 138 20.31 -10.59 2.19
CA GLY A 138 21.54 -10.35 2.96
C GLY A 138 21.99 -8.88 2.94
N TRP A 139 22.92 -8.55 3.86
CA TRP A 139 23.34 -7.16 4.10
C TRP A 139 24.09 -6.54 2.94
N ILE A 140 25.03 -7.29 2.35
CA ILE A 140 25.88 -6.79 1.25
C ILE A 140 25.05 -6.48 0.02
N ALA A 141 24.19 -7.42 -0.40
CA ALA A 141 23.31 -7.23 -1.55
C ALA A 141 22.35 -6.04 -1.36
N THR A 142 21.79 -5.87 -0.15
CA THR A 142 20.89 -4.75 0.16
C THR A 142 21.60 -3.41 0.04
N ILE A 143 22.83 -3.27 0.60
CA ILE A 143 23.61 -2.03 0.51
C ILE A 143 23.96 -1.73 -0.95
N VAL A 144 24.50 -2.71 -1.66
CA VAL A 144 24.92 -2.54 -3.06
C VAL A 144 23.74 -2.12 -3.94
N LEU A 145 22.60 -2.79 -3.83
CA LEU A 145 21.39 -2.43 -4.58
C LEU A 145 20.88 -1.04 -4.22
N THR A 146 20.88 -0.68 -2.94
CA THR A 146 20.44 0.65 -2.49
C THR A 146 21.37 1.74 -3.05
N LEU A 147 22.68 1.56 -2.97
CA LEU A 147 23.65 2.51 -3.50
C LEU A 147 23.57 2.65 -5.02
N ILE A 148 23.47 1.53 -5.74
CA ILE A 148 23.28 1.53 -7.20
C ILE A 148 21.99 2.26 -7.57
N SER A 149 20.89 2.01 -6.86
CA SER A 149 19.61 2.67 -7.11
C SER A 149 19.69 4.18 -6.89
N ILE A 150 20.35 4.64 -5.83
CA ILE A 150 20.56 6.07 -5.55
C ILE A 150 21.41 6.70 -6.67
N VAL A 151 22.53 6.09 -7.04
CA VAL A 151 23.39 6.60 -8.10
C VAL A 151 22.67 6.67 -9.44
N VAL A 152 21.94 5.63 -9.81
CA VAL A 152 21.19 5.58 -11.07
C VAL A 152 20.10 6.65 -11.11
N MET A 153 19.39 6.88 -10.02
CA MET A 153 18.33 7.90 -9.96
C MET A 153 18.88 9.32 -9.90
N GLU A 154 19.90 9.56 -9.05
CA GLU A 154 20.39 10.91 -8.78
C GLU A 154 21.39 11.39 -9.84
N VAL A 155 22.29 10.52 -10.32
CA VAL A 155 23.35 10.89 -11.28
C VAL A 155 22.90 10.74 -12.72
N LEU A 156 22.16 9.64 -13.05
CA LEU A 156 21.71 9.37 -14.41
C LEU A 156 20.32 9.95 -14.69
N GLY A 157 19.59 10.44 -13.69
CA GLY A 157 18.26 11.02 -13.84
C GLY A 157 17.22 10.02 -14.38
N ILE A 158 17.46 8.73 -14.23
CA ILE A 158 16.57 7.68 -14.77
C ILE A 158 15.30 7.63 -13.95
N HIS A 159 14.15 7.62 -14.64
CA HIS A 159 12.85 7.55 -13.99
C HIS A 159 12.72 6.25 -13.17
N PRO A 160 12.22 6.30 -11.91
CA PRO A 160 12.09 5.13 -11.02
C PRO A 160 11.41 3.92 -11.66
N ALA A 161 10.43 4.14 -12.53
CA ALA A 161 9.72 3.06 -13.23
C ALA A 161 10.63 2.22 -14.12
N ILE A 162 11.62 2.84 -14.78
CA ILE A 162 12.59 2.13 -15.64
C ILE A 162 13.51 1.27 -14.77
N LEU A 163 13.97 1.79 -13.66
CA LEU A 163 14.81 1.05 -12.70
C LEU A 163 14.06 -0.17 -12.15
N ILE A 164 12.79 0.00 -11.75
CA ILE A 164 11.95 -1.10 -11.26
C ILE A 164 11.75 -2.15 -12.35
N ALA A 165 11.44 -1.74 -13.59
CA ALA A 165 11.26 -2.66 -14.71
C ALA A 165 12.55 -3.44 -15.01
N ALA A 166 13.71 -2.78 -14.98
CA ALA A 166 15.01 -3.43 -15.17
C ALA A 166 15.33 -4.44 -14.06
N LEU A 167 15.04 -4.09 -12.78
CA LEU A 167 15.24 -5.01 -11.66
C LEU A 167 14.32 -6.23 -11.75
N ILE A 168 13.05 -6.05 -12.14
CA ILE A 168 12.13 -7.16 -12.36
C ILE A 168 12.61 -8.04 -13.51
N ALA A 169 13.02 -7.45 -14.65
CA ALA A 169 13.54 -8.19 -15.79
C ALA A 169 14.79 -9.00 -15.42
N THR A 170 15.74 -8.40 -14.70
CA THR A 170 16.94 -9.12 -14.24
C THR A 170 16.61 -10.24 -13.27
N ALA A 171 15.65 -10.06 -12.37
CA ALA A 171 15.20 -11.09 -11.44
C ALA A 171 14.54 -12.27 -12.18
N LEU A 172 13.74 -12.00 -13.21
CA LEU A 172 13.10 -13.03 -14.04
C LEU A 172 14.11 -13.78 -14.91
N LEU A 173 15.09 -13.07 -15.50
CA LEU A 173 16.15 -13.67 -16.33
C LEU A 173 17.17 -14.46 -15.52
N SER A 174 17.42 -14.09 -14.27
CA SER A 174 18.34 -14.80 -13.37
C SER A 174 17.79 -16.13 -12.86
N GLY A 175 16.63 -16.58 -13.38
CA GLY A 175 15.99 -17.87 -13.10
C GLY A 175 15.93 -18.15 -11.61
N GLY A 176 14.82 -17.82 -10.96
CA GLY A 176 14.66 -17.98 -9.54
C GLY A 176 15.12 -19.35 -9.05
N LYS A 177 16.27 -19.42 -8.43
CA LYS A 177 16.52 -20.40 -7.38
C LYS A 177 15.61 -19.99 -6.22
N ALA A 178 14.35 -20.38 -6.33
CA ALA A 178 13.44 -20.41 -5.20
C ALA A 178 14.12 -21.27 -4.14
N ARG A 179 14.74 -20.65 -3.16
CA ARG A 179 15.17 -21.29 -1.95
C ARG A 179 13.87 -21.70 -1.26
N GLN A 180 13.51 -22.97 -1.42
CA GLN A 180 12.51 -23.61 -0.56
C GLN A 180 12.91 -23.26 0.87
N VAL A 181 12.06 -22.51 1.54
CA VAL A 181 12.11 -22.39 2.99
C VAL A 181 11.60 -23.72 3.48
N ASP A 182 12.53 -24.63 3.75
CA ASP A 182 12.27 -25.85 4.49
C ASP A 182 11.62 -25.45 5.80
N GLY A 183 10.42 -25.96 6.02
CA GLY A 183 9.69 -25.80 7.25
C GLY A 183 10.47 -26.46 8.42
N GLN A 184 10.66 -25.70 9.43
CA GLN A 184 10.71 -26.14 10.83
C GLN A 184 10.10 -25.06 11.70
#